data_2ce434ddee0e50fbc23c9e349653a926
#
_entry.id   2ce434ddee0e50fbc23c9e349653a926
#
_cell.length_a   1.000
_cell.length_b   1.000
_cell.length_c   1.000
_cell.angle_alpha   90.00
_cell.angle_beta   90.00
_cell.angle_gamma   90.00
#
_symmetry.space_group_name_H-M   'P 1'
#
loop_
_entity.id
_entity.type
_entity.pdbx_description
1 polymer ?
#
loop_
_entity_poly.entity_id
_entity_poly.type
_entity_poly.pdbx_seq_one_letter_code
_entity_poly.pdbx_strand_id
1 'polypeptide(L)'
;NADLLIDAVAGLASTRGLSGAPLRAYTEAKKRGVPVLAVDIPSGINADTGVTAADAVEADVTISFGWARAGHIFAPACGAVVLCDLLLPGAPRSFAEELSATAEPVGYIANEPTIPLPYQWPTEPVLSGKQGLVTAPKPVGCTGPILDPTPGAKSTKYTGGVTAVCAGSSTFPGAGILAATGAVRVTPSMVRVVGNDSVVTSLPEVVPHASAQEKVHAQAWVVGPGRGTGPEAAAELRAVLERGLPTIIDADALTVLSTDGDLRELVRDHPCAVLTPHAGEFERLYAATLDRKLDLSEGLGVRLRELSDALDCFILHKGRITMVTAPGQKIYGMNAGHSYAATAGSGDVLSGILGATLAQLDAAEADAEAIIMEVLHAAAIHQHAAAIAAHTPDGFGLCSASQ
;
A
#
# COMPACT_ATOMS: atom_id res chain seq x y z
N ASN A 1 -31.69 4.23 21.93
CA ASN A 1 -31.02 3.27 21.05
C ASN A 1 -30.77 3.96 19.72
N ALA A 2 -29.52 4.02 19.29
CA ALA A 2 -29.14 4.52 17.98
C ALA A 2 -28.47 3.36 17.22
N ASP A 3 -28.78 3.22 15.93
CA ASP A 3 -28.24 2.20 15.05
C ASP A 3 -27.11 2.78 14.16
N LEU A 4 -26.92 4.09 14.18
CA LEU A 4 -25.87 4.83 13.50
C LEU A 4 -25.52 6.08 14.32
N LEU A 5 -24.23 6.38 14.43
CA LEU A 5 -23.73 7.68 14.92
C LEU A 5 -23.24 8.50 13.72
N ILE A 6 -23.70 9.75 13.63
CA ILE A 6 -23.21 10.68 12.62
C ILE A 6 -22.33 11.73 13.32
N ASP A 7 -21.06 11.78 12.91
CA ASP A 7 -20.12 12.82 13.31
C ASP A 7 -20.16 13.97 12.29
N ALA A 8 -20.79 15.06 12.70
CA ALA A 8 -20.84 16.32 11.97
C ALA A 8 -20.50 17.49 12.93
N VAL A 9 -19.60 17.23 13.90
CA VAL A 9 -19.31 18.18 14.99
C VAL A 9 -18.24 19.18 14.58
N ALA A 10 -17.19 18.72 13.88
CA ALA A 10 -16.09 19.57 13.44
C ALA A 10 -15.79 19.29 11.97
N GLY A 11 -15.64 20.34 11.18
CA GLY A 11 -15.29 20.26 9.76
C GLY A 11 -13.79 20.48 9.50
N LEU A 12 -13.44 20.71 8.23
CA LEU A 12 -12.08 20.80 7.69
C LEU A 12 -11.13 21.77 8.43
N ALA A 13 -11.66 22.83 9.02
CA ALA A 13 -10.85 23.84 9.70
C ALA A 13 -10.48 23.48 11.15
N SER A 14 -11.01 22.38 11.69
CA SER A 14 -10.78 21.98 13.09
C SER A 14 -9.82 20.82 13.19
N THR A 15 -8.83 20.95 14.06
CA THR A 15 -7.88 19.87 14.39
C THR A 15 -8.10 19.33 15.81
N ARG A 16 -9.16 19.79 16.48
CA ARG A 16 -9.46 19.40 17.86
C ARG A 16 -10.33 18.15 17.87
N GLY A 17 -9.95 17.20 18.73
CA GLY A 17 -10.78 16.04 19.06
C GLY A 17 -12.09 16.42 19.77
N LEU A 18 -12.94 15.45 19.94
CA LEU A 18 -14.22 15.64 20.63
C LEU A 18 -14.00 15.96 22.12
N SER A 19 -14.92 16.71 22.69
CA SER A 19 -14.95 16.99 24.13
C SER A 19 -16.38 17.04 24.67
N GLY A 20 -16.54 16.94 25.99
CA GLY A 20 -17.83 17.12 26.64
C GLY A 20 -18.89 16.08 26.22
N ALA A 21 -20.08 16.51 25.86
CA ALA A 21 -21.20 15.64 25.51
C ALA A 21 -20.98 14.84 24.20
N PRO A 22 -20.46 15.42 23.12
CA PRO A 22 -20.11 14.66 21.90
C PRO A 22 -19.13 13.52 22.16
N LEU A 23 -18.05 13.72 22.92
CA LEU A 23 -17.10 12.66 23.27
C LEU A 23 -17.78 11.53 24.06
N ARG A 24 -18.65 11.85 25.01
CA ARG A 24 -19.39 10.82 25.77
C ARG A 24 -20.31 10.01 24.85
N ALA A 25 -21.02 10.67 23.94
CA ALA A 25 -21.91 10.00 22.99
C ALA A 25 -21.13 9.07 22.05
N TYR A 26 -20.01 9.53 21.52
CA TYR A 26 -19.11 8.73 20.68
C TYR A 26 -18.55 7.52 21.44
N THR A 27 -18.02 7.75 22.66
CA THR A 27 -17.47 6.65 23.49
C THR A 27 -18.50 5.58 23.78
N GLU A 28 -19.74 5.98 24.07
CA GLU A 28 -20.83 5.02 24.32
C GLU A 28 -21.24 4.27 23.05
N ALA A 29 -21.30 4.94 21.90
CA ALA A 29 -21.59 4.32 20.63
C ALA A 29 -20.52 3.27 20.25
N LYS A 30 -19.24 3.60 20.40
CA LYS A 30 -18.11 2.66 20.15
C LYS A 30 -18.17 1.44 21.07
N LYS A 31 -18.46 1.60 22.37
CA LYS A 31 -18.64 0.46 23.30
C LYS A 31 -19.76 -0.49 22.90
N ARG A 32 -20.76 0.02 22.21
CA ARG A 32 -21.92 -0.75 21.76
C ARG A 32 -21.77 -1.28 20.33
N GLY A 33 -20.66 -1.02 19.65
CA GLY A 33 -20.45 -1.42 18.28
C GLY A 33 -21.35 -0.69 17.27
N VAL A 34 -21.84 0.51 17.62
CA VAL A 34 -22.65 1.33 16.71
C VAL A 34 -21.74 1.88 15.62
N PRO A 35 -22.06 1.67 14.32
CA PRO A 35 -21.27 2.22 13.24
C PRO A 35 -21.26 3.75 13.25
N VAL A 36 -20.13 4.32 12.80
CA VAL A 36 -19.89 5.78 12.79
C VAL A 36 -19.72 6.27 11.36
N LEU A 37 -20.55 7.22 10.97
CA LEU A 37 -20.47 7.97 9.72
C LEU A 37 -19.93 9.37 10.01
N ALA A 38 -18.79 9.74 9.42
CA ALA A 38 -18.29 11.10 9.48
C ALA A 38 -18.70 11.90 8.24
N VAL A 39 -19.05 13.16 8.46
CA VAL A 39 -19.36 14.12 7.40
C VAL A 39 -18.14 14.99 7.16
N ASP A 40 -17.68 15.03 5.93
CA ASP A 40 -16.53 15.73 5.41
C ASP A 40 -15.19 15.13 5.91
N ILE A 41 -14.90 15.19 7.18
CA ILE A 41 -13.75 14.53 7.82
C ILE A 41 -14.10 14.21 9.28
N PRO A 42 -13.61 13.09 9.85
CA PRO A 42 -13.85 12.80 11.25
C PRO A 42 -13.30 13.90 12.18
N SER A 43 -14.06 14.26 13.21
CA SER A 43 -13.65 15.26 14.18
C SER A 43 -12.32 14.89 14.85
N GLY A 44 -11.36 15.81 14.84
CA GLY A 44 -10.02 15.60 15.40
C GLY A 44 -8.97 15.14 14.41
N ILE A 45 -9.29 15.04 13.12
CA ILE A 45 -8.31 14.78 12.06
C ILE A 45 -8.00 16.07 11.32
N ASN A 46 -6.71 16.36 11.17
CA ASN A 46 -6.26 17.48 10.34
C ASN A 46 -6.46 17.13 8.86
N ALA A 47 -7.27 17.92 8.17
CA ALA A 47 -7.65 17.68 6.79
C ALA A 47 -6.47 17.72 5.79
N ASP A 48 -5.44 18.53 6.10
CA ASP A 48 -4.31 18.75 5.20
C ASP A 48 -3.11 17.82 5.48
N THR A 49 -3.02 17.26 6.68
CA THR A 49 -1.86 16.45 7.11
C THR A 49 -2.21 15.03 7.53
N GLY A 50 -3.47 14.74 7.87
CA GLY A 50 -3.90 13.48 8.46
C GLY A 50 -3.49 13.28 9.92
N VAL A 51 -2.88 14.28 10.54
CA VAL A 51 -2.54 14.22 11.97
C VAL A 51 -3.81 14.05 12.79
N THR A 52 -3.83 13.03 13.63
CA THR A 52 -4.99 12.61 14.40
C THR A 52 -4.83 13.01 15.88
N ALA A 53 -5.78 13.76 16.41
CA ALA A 53 -5.82 14.09 17.83
C ALA A 53 -6.13 12.85 18.69
N ALA A 54 -5.74 12.88 19.97
CA ALA A 54 -5.97 11.76 20.89
C ALA A 54 -7.46 11.39 21.07
N ASP A 55 -8.34 12.39 21.01
CA ASP A 55 -9.79 12.23 21.12
C ASP A 55 -10.50 12.36 19.77
N ALA A 56 -9.83 11.97 18.68
CA ALA A 56 -10.41 11.97 17.35
C ALA A 56 -11.45 10.87 17.19
N VAL A 57 -12.40 11.11 16.30
CA VAL A 57 -13.38 10.11 15.89
C VAL A 57 -12.72 9.12 14.92
N GLU A 58 -12.91 7.84 15.17
CA GLU A 58 -12.65 6.76 14.21
C GLU A 58 -13.97 6.42 13.53
N ALA A 59 -14.10 6.81 12.28
CA ALA A 59 -15.28 6.53 11.47
C ALA A 59 -15.15 5.19 10.75
N ASP A 60 -16.28 4.52 10.55
CA ASP A 60 -16.36 3.36 9.64
C ASP A 60 -16.45 3.84 8.19
N VAL A 61 -17.16 4.95 7.98
CA VAL A 61 -17.30 5.60 6.67
C VAL A 61 -17.18 7.11 6.83
N THR A 62 -16.47 7.76 5.91
CA THR A 62 -16.45 9.22 5.79
C THR A 62 -17.02 9.63 4.44
N ILE A 63 -18.02 10.52 4.43
CA ILE A 63 -18.54 11.14 3.21
C ILE A 63 -17.85 12.48 3.01
N SER A 64 -17.11 12.64 1.93
CA SER A 64 -16.47 13.90 1.54
C SER A 64 -17.10 14.46 0.26
N PHE A 65 -16.95 15.77 0.03
CA PHE A 65 -17.63 16.46 -1.07
C PHE A 65 -16.64 17.00 -2.09
N GLY A 66 -16.88 16.68 -3.35
CA GLY A 66 -16.02 17.04 -4.48
C GLY A 66 -14.74 16.22 -4.50
N TRP A 67 -13.70 16.64 -3.79
CA TRP A 67 -12.42 15.94 -3.70
C TRP A 67 -12.13 15.43 -2.28
N ALA A 68 -11.37 14.34 -2.19
CA ALA A 68 -10.77 13.93 -0.93
C ALA A 68 -9.70 14.95 -0.49
N ARG A 69 -9.54 15.10 0.82
CA ARG A 69 -8.44 15.85 1.42
C ARG A 69 -7.26 14.93 1.70
N ALA A 70 -6.09 15.51 1.90
CA ALA A 70 -4.89 14.74 2.27
C ALA A 70 -5.12 13.90 3.55
N GLY A 71 -5.86 14.41 4.53
CA GLY A 71 -6.27 13.66 5.71
C GLY A 71 -7.01 12.37 5.42
N HIS A 72 -7.81 12.31 4.37
CA HIS A 72 -8.50 11.08 3.95
C HIS A 72 -7.53 10.00 3.43
N ILE A 73 -6.38 10.43 2.89
CA ILE A 73 -5.33 9.53 2.39
C ILE A 73 -4.44 9.06 3.55
N PHE A 74 -4.19 9.92 4.56
CA PHE A 74 -3.15 9.67 5.57
C PHE A 74 -3.68 9.20 6.91
N ALA A 75 -4.98 9.38 7.20
CA ALA A 75 -5.58 9.01 8.48
C ALA A 75 -6.48 7.78 8.37
N PRO A 76 -6.04 6.60 8.89
CA PRO A 76 -6.88 5.39 8.91
C PRO A 76 -8.23 5.58 9.62
N ALA A 77 -8.31 6.54 10.53
CA ALA A 77 -9.53 6.87 11.26
C ALA A 77 -10.66 7.44 10.38
N CYS A 78 -10.38 7.79 9.11
CA CYS A 78 -11.42 8.14 8.15
C CYS A 78 -12.27 6.95 7.68
N GLY A 79 -11.83 5.71 7.92
CA GLY A 79 -12.52 4.53 7.44
C GLY A 79 -12.59 4.46 5.91
N ALA A 80 -13.71 3.95 5.39
CA ALA A 80 -13.97 3.98 3.95
C ALA A 80 -14.37 5.40 3.52
N VAL A 81 -13.67 5.98 2.55
CA VAL A 81 -13.96 7.34 2.07
C VAL A 81 -14.84 7.28 0.84
N VAL A 82 -16.01 7.90 0.92
CA VAL A 82 -16.99 8.03 -0.16
C VAL A 82 -17.02 9.48 -0.64
N LEU A 83 -16.72 9.69 -1.92
CA LEU A 83 -16.80 11.03 -2.52
C LEU A 83 -18.18 11.27 -3.10
N CYS A 84 -18.83 12.33 -2.63
CA CYS A 84 -20.07 12.86 -3.19
C CYS A 84 -19.75 14.06 -4.07
N ASP A 85 -20.04 13.95 -5.36
CA ASP A 85 -19.98 15.11 -6.25
C ASP A 85 -21.29 15.90 -6.17
N LEU A 86 -21.18 17.21 -5.98
CA LEU A 86 -22.31 18.08 -5.82
C LEU A 86 -22.51 18.92 -7.08
N LEU A 87 -23.67 18.80 -7.70
CA LEU A 87 -24.12 19.73 -8.72
C LEU A 87 -25.12 20.72 -8.11
N LEU A 88 -24.65 21.94 -7.88
CA LEU A 88 -25.52 22.98 -7.32
C LEU A 88 -26.51 23.48 -8.36
N PRO A 89 -27.77 23.80 -7.97
CA PRO A 89 -28.77 24.35 -8.90
C PRO A 89 -28.26 25.60 -9.62
N GLY A 90 -28.24 25.55 -10.95
CA GLY A 90 -27.78 26.65 -11.79
C GLY A 90 -26.27 26.72 -12.01
N ALA A 91 -25.48 25.85 -11.41
CA ALA A 91 -24.04 25.74 -11.69
C ALA A 91 -23.82 25.06 -13.06
N PRO A 92 -22.88 25.55 -13.89
CA PRO A 92 -22.56 24.95 -15.18
C PRO A 92 -21.75 23.64 -15.05
N ARG A 93 -21.13 23.40 -13.89
CA ARG A 93 -20.27 22.25 -13.59
C ARG A 93 -20.55 21.72 -12.20
N SER A 94 -20.23 20.46 -11.98
CA SER A 94 -20.21 19.89 -10.63
C SER A 94 -19.06 20.46 -9.78
N PHE A 95 -19.11 20.25 -8.48
CA PHE A 95 -18.07 20.73 -7.56
C PHE A 95 -16.71 20.06 -7.84
N ALA A 96 -16.71 18.77 -8.16
CA ALA A 96 -15.48 18.06 -8.53
C ALA A 96 -14.90 18.56 -9.86
N GLU A 97 -15.74 18.87 -10.85
CA GLU A 97 -15.29 19.45 -12.13
C GLU A 97 -14.69 20.84 -11.94
N GLU A 98 -15.27 21.66 -11.06
CA GLU A 98 -14.75 23.00 -10.75
C GLU A 98 -13.39 22.90 -10.01
N LEU A 99 -13.27 22.01 -9.04
CA LEU A 99 -11.99 21.75 -8.38
C LEU A 99 -10.91 21.26 -9.35
N SER A 100 -11.27 20.36 -10.27
CA SER A 100 -10.35 19.85 -11.30
C SER A 100 -9.84 20.95 -12.24
N ALA A 101 -10.64 22.00 -12.44
CA ALA A 101 -10.26 23.13 -13.29
C ALA A 101 -9.41 24.19 -12.56
N THR A 102 -9.47 24.23 -11.22
CA THR A 102 -8.91 25.35 -10.43
C THR A 102 -7.85 24.93 -9.41
N ALA A 103 -7.75 23.65 -9.09
CA ALA A 103 -6.85 23.14 -8.08
C ALA A 103 -5.95 22.00 -8.59
N GLU A 104 -4.73 21.95 -8.10
CA GLU A 104 -3.82 20.84 -8.37
C GLU A 104 -3.85 19.85 -7.21
N PRO A 105 -4.05 18.52 -7.46
CA PRO A 105 -4.07 17.52 -6.40
C PRO A 105 -2.68 17.35 -5.78
N VAL A 106 -2.62 17.19 -4.45
CA VAL A 106 -1.39 16.88 -3.70
C VAL A 106 -1.11 15.39 -3.62
N GLY A 107 -2.10 14.56 -3.95
CA GLY A 107 -2.03 13.09 -3.95
C GLY A 107 -3.31 12.49 -4.49
N TYR A 108 -3.34 11.17 -4.54
CA TYR A 108 -4.49 10.40 -5.05
C TYR A 108 -4.87 9.32 -4.06
N ILE A 109 -6.17 9.02 -3.95
CA ILE A 109 -6.65 7.79 -3.33
C ILE A 109 -6.82 6.78 -4.45
N ALA A 110 -6.03 5.73 -4.41
CA ALA A 110 -6.23 4.60 -5.30
C ALA A 110 -7.47 3.83 -4.82
N ASN A 111 -8.46 3.72 -5.68
CA ASN A 111 -9.54 2.77 -5.43
C ASN A 111 -9.04 1.37 -5.74
N GLU A 112 -9.56 0.40 -4.99
CA GLU A 112 -9.34 -1.00 -5.35
C GLU A 112 -9.64 -1.20 -6.84
N PRO A 113 -8.74 -1.85 -7.60
CA PRO A 113 -9.08 -2.27 -8.94
C PRO A 113 -10.34 -3.12 -8.83
N THR A 114 -11.31 -2.84 -9.66
CA THR A 114 -12.55 -3.62 -9.76
C THR A 114 -12.18 -5.02 -10.29
N ILE A 115 -11.63 -5.85 -9.41
CA ILE A 115 -11.62 -7.28 -9.62
C ILE A 115 -13.09 -7.69 -9.42
N PRO A 116 -13.74 -8.30 -10.41
CA PRO A 116 -15.12 -8.74 -10.25
C PRO A 116 -15.14 -9.83 -9.18
N LEU A 117 -15.36 -9.42 -7.93
CA LEU A 117 -15.71 -10.37 -6.89
C LEU A 117 -17.15 -10.82 -7.12
N PRO A 118 -17.47 -12.06 -6.77
CA PRO A 118 -18.86 -12.53 -6.76
C PRO A 118 -19.73 -11.80 -5.73
N TYR A 119 -19.17 -10.84 -4.99
CA TYR A 119 -19.90 -9.99 -4.06
C TYR A 119 -20.08 -8.60 -4.67
N GLN A 120 -21.23 -8.41 -5.28
CA GLN A 120 -21.69 -7.07 -5.61
C GLN A 120 -22.04 -6.35 -4.31
N TRP A 121 -21.29 -5.30 -3.95
CA TRP A 121 -21.85 -4.25 -3.12
C TRP A 121 -23.16 -3.82 -3.79
N PRO A 122 -24.24 -3.62 -3.04
CA PRO A 122 -25.50 -3.15 -3.62
C PRO A 122 -25.21 -1.83 -4.34
N THR A 123 -25.19 -1.88 -5.66
CA THR A 123 -25.02 -0.72 -6.56
C THR A 123 -26.29 0.10 -6.67
N GLU A 124 -27.32 -0.21 -5.89
CA GLU A 124 -28.55 0.53 -5.88
C GLU A 124 -28.59 1.55 -4.75
N PRO A 125 -28.84 2.83 -5.04
CA PRO A 125 -29.00 3.83 -3.99
C PRO A 125 -30.24 3.52 -3.15
N VAL A 126 -30.06 3.24 -1.86
CA VAL A 126 -31.12 2.95 -0.91
C VAL A 126 -31.88 4.20 -0.47
N LEU A 127 -31.98 5.22 -1.27
CA LEU A 127 -32.82 6.40 -1.00
C LEU A 127 -33.69 6.73 -2.19
N SER A 128 -34.90 6.16 -2.23
CA SER A 128 -36.00 6.67 -3.03
C SER A 128 -36.61 7.89 -2.34
N GLY A 129 -36.12 9.05 -2.68
CA GLY A 129 -36.69 10.33 -2.29
C GLY A 129 -36.65 11.30 -3.46
N LYS A 130 -37.79 11.75 -3.91
CA LYS A 130 -37.93 12.77 -4.94
C LYS A 130 -37.37 14.11 -4.45
N GLN A 131 -36.08 14.36 -4.60
CA GLN A 131 -35.43 15.67 -4.69
C GLN A 131 -33.94 15.53 -4.34
N GLY A 132 -33.10 15.68 -5.34
CA GLY A 132 -31.65 15.70 -5.26
C GLY A 132 -31.04 14.54 -6.05
N LEU A 133 -30.46 14.85 -7.19
CA LEU A 133 -29.62 13.91 -7.94
C LEU A 133 -28.38 13.62 -7.08
N VAL A 134 -28.44 12.57 -6.29
CA VAL A 134 -27.23 11.94 -5.79
C VAL A 134 -26.75 11.07 -6.95
N THR A 135 -25.83 11.60 -7.75
CA THR A 135 -25.08 10.75 -8.68
C THR A 135 -24.34 9.71 -7.83
N ALA A 136 -24.44 8.45 -8.20
CA ALA A 136 -23.65 7.41 -7.55
C ALA A 136 -22.19 7.87 -7.46
N PRO A 137 -21.53 7.71 -6.30
CA PRO A 137 -20.16 8.18 -6.14
C PRO A 137 -19.32 7.56 -7.26
N LYS A 138 -18.74 8.40 -8.11
CA LYS A 138 -17.74 7.91 -9.06
C LYS A 138 -16.53 7.55 -8.22
N PRO A 139 -16.06 6.30 -8.30
CA PRO A 139 -14.79 5.98 -7.68
C PRO A 139 -13.73 6.93 -8.23
N VAL A 140 -13.04 7.66 -7.37
CA VAL A 140 -11.83 8.39 -7.74
C VAL A 140 -10.75 7.33 -7.81
N GLY A 141 -10.59 6.69 -8.97
CA GLY A 141 -9.65 5.61 -9.16
C GLY A 141 -8.56 6.00 -10.13
N CYS A 142 -7.35 5.69 -9.79
CA CYS A 142 -6.32 5.44 -10.79
C CYS A 142 -6.73 4.16 -11.53
N THR A 143 -7.46 4.30 -12.61
CA THR A 143 -7.87 3.20 -13.47
C THR A 143 -6.84 2.99 -14.58
N GLY A 144 -5.61 2.62 -14.19
CA GLY A 144 -4.69 1.99 -15.12
C GLY A 144 -5.09 0.52 -15.30
N PRO A 145 -4.95 -0.07 -16.47
CA PRO A 145 -5.15 -1.49 -16.61
C PRO A 145 -4.11 -2.22 -15.75
N ILE A 146 -4.57 -3.13 -14.87
CA ILE A 146 -3.68 -4.12 -14.27
C ILE A 146 -3.07 -4.90 -15.43
N LEU A 147 -1.75 -5.12 -15.38
CA LEU A 147 -1.10 -5.98 -16.35
C LEU A 147 -1.80 -7.35 -16.32
N ASP A 148 -2.32 -7.77 -17.47
CA ASP A 148 -2.93 -9.09 -17.59
C ASP A 148 -1.82 -10.14 -17.66
N PRO A 149 -1.63 -10.95 -16.59
CA PRO A 149 -0.58 -11.96 -16.58
C PRO A 149 -0.92 -13.21 -17.40
N THR A 150 -2.09 -13.25 -18.04
CA THR A 150 -2.54 -14.44 -18.78
C THR A 150 -1.57 -14.81 -19.91
N PRO A 151 -1.00 -16.03 -19.91
CA PRO A 151 -0.09 -16.45 -20.96
C PRO A 151 -0.77 -16.51 -22.32
N GLY A 152 -0.21 -15.82 -23.31
CA GLY A 152 -0.65 -15.89 -24.69
C GLY A 152 -0.06 -17.11 -25.43
N ALA A 153 -0.47 -17.30 -26.68
CA ALA A 153 -0.05 -18.46 -27.52
C ALA A 153 1.49 -18.55 -27.75
N LYS A 154 2.22 -17.47 -27.58
CA LYS A 154 3.69 -17.42 -27.73
C LYS A 154 4.43 -17.35 -26.39
N SER A 155 3.72 -17.39 -25.28
CA SER A 155 4.32 -17.30 -23.95
C SER A 155 5.18 -18.52 -23.63
N THR A 156 6.29 -18.27 -22.96
CA THR A 156 7.23 -19.26 -22.44
C THR A 156 7.43 -19.00 -20.96
N LYS A 157 8.11 -19.88 -20.25
CA LYS A 157 8.48 -19.67 -18.83
C LYS A 157 9.37 -18.45 -18.54
N TYR A 158 9.73 -17.67 -19.55
CA TYR A 158 10.57 -16.46 -19.42
C TYR A 158 9.84 -15.18 -19.82
N THR A 159 8.79 -15.26 -20.63
CA THR A 159 8.16 -14.09 -21.24
C THR A 159 7.22 -13.33 -20.31
N GLY A 160 6.81 -13.91 -19.19
CA GLY A 160 5.97 -13.26 -18.19
C GLY A 160 6.75 -12.61 -17.06
N GLY A 161 8.07 -12.40 -17.24
CA GLY A 161 8.94 -11.82 -16.21
C GLY A 161 9.47 -12.87 -15.22
N VAL A 162 10.79 -12.98 -15.08
CA VAL A 162 11.45 -13.89 -14.13
C VAL A 162 11.80 -13.10 -12.88
N THR A 163 11.37 -13.58 -11.71
CA THR A 163 11.64 -12.96 -10.42
C THR A 163 12.68 -13.74 -9.65
N ALA A 164 13.72 -13.07 -9.13
CA ALA A 164 14.67 -13.66 -8.20
C ALA A 164 14.37 -13.23 -6.77
N VAL A 165 14.31 -14.17 -5.84
CA VAL A 165 13.95 -13.98 -4.45
C VAL A 165 15.10 -14.36 -3.54
N CYS A 166 15.77 -13.37 -2.94
CA CYS A 166 16.76 -13.51 -1.86
C CYS A 166 16.04 -13.35 -0.53
N ALA A 167 15.42 -14.41 -0.04
CA ALA A 167 14.63 -14.40 1.17
C ALA A 167 14.78 -15.69 1.98
N GLY A 168 14.61 -15.56 3.29
CA GLY A 168 14.78 -16.65 4.23
C GLY A 168 16.24 -17.03 4.50
N SER A 169 16.43 -17.71 5.61
CA SER A 169 17.73 -18.24 6.07
C SER A 169 17.50 -19.53 6.85
N SER A 170 18.57 -20.14 7.35
CA SER A 170 18.44 -21.27 8.28
C SER A 170 17.71 -20.90 9.57
N THR A 171 17.74 -19.62 9.97
CA THR A 171 17.03 -19.11 11.16
C THR A 171 15.56 -18.79 10.84
N PHE A 172 15.28 -18.24 9.66
CA PHE A 172 13.94 -17.81 9.23
C PHE A 172 13.57 -18.41 7.87
N PRO A 173 13.50 -19.76 7.74
CA PRO A 173 13.23 -20.39 6.43
C PRO A 173 11.85 -20.03 5.87
N GLY A 174 10.87 -19.79 6.76
CA GLY A 174 9.51 -19.44 6.39
C GLY A 174 9.38 -18.14 5.58
N ALA A 175 10.21 -17.14 5.84
CA ALA A 175 10.21 -15.88 5.08
C ALA A 175 10.49 -16.13 3.59
N GLY A 176 11.44 -17.03 3.28
CA GLY A 176 11.72 -17.43 1.89
C GLY A 176 10.57 -18.16 1.23
N ILE A 177 9.89 -19.05 1.97
CA ILE A 177 8.72 -19.78 1.45
C ILE A 177 7.57 -18.80 1.15
N LEU A 178 7.28 -17.89 2.07
CA LEU A 178 6.19 -16.92 1.91
C LEU A 178 6.46 -15.94 0.75
N ALA A 179 7.67 -15.38 0.67
CA ALA A 179 8.04 -14.50 -0.44
C ALA A 179 8.01 -15.22 -1.80
N ALA A 180 8.56 -16.42 -1.88
CA ALA A 180 8.49 -17.21 -3.11
C ALA A 180 7.05 -17.61 -3.46
N THR A 181 6.19 -17.93 -2.48
CA THR A 181 4.77 -18.23 -2.70
C THR A 181 4.06 -17.02 -3.30
N GLY A 182 4.25 -15.82 -2.72
CA GLY A 182 3.69 -14.58 -3.27
C GLY A 182 4.08 -14.38 -4.73
N ALA A 183 5.36 -14.58 -5.06
CA ALA A 183 5.83 -14.47 -6.43
C ALA A 183 5.22 -15.53 -7.38
N VAL A 184 5.25 -16.80 -7.00
CA VAL A 184 4.74 -17.93 -7.84
C VAL A 184 3.25 -17.77 -8.12
N ARG A 185 2.46 -17.22 -7.19
CA ARG A 185 1.01 -17.07 -7.34
C ARG A 185 0.58 -15.94 -8.28
N VAL A 186 1.48 -15.00 -8.57
CA VAL A 186 1.18 -13.82 -9.38
C VAL A 186 1.85 -13.89 -10.76
N THR A 187 2.98 -14.58 -10.89
CA THR A 187 3.67 -14.67 -12.18
C THR A 187 3.30 -15.94 -12.94
N PRO A 188 3.02 -15.85 -14.26
CA PRO A 188 2.90 -17.03 -15.11
C PRO A 188 4.27 -17.60 -15.52
N SER A 189 5.37 -16.98 -15.07
CA SER A 189 6.74 -17.26 -15.51
C SER A 189 7.53 -18.01 -14.42
N MET A 190 8.83 -17.82 -14.37
CA MET A 190 9.74 -18.53 -13.48
C MET A 190 10.08 -17.70 -12.25
N VAL A 191 10.05 -18.34 -11.08
CA VAL A 191 10.62 -17.78 -9.84
C VAL A 191 11.93 -18.50 -9.53
N ARG A 192 12.96 -17.71 -9.23
CA ARG A 192 14.27 -18.17 -8.80
C ARG A 192 14.46 -17.86 -7.34
N VAL A 193 14.94 -18.82 -6.56
CA VAL A 193 15.20 -18.65 -5.13
C VAL A 193 16.69 -18.67 -4.89
N VAL A 194 17.19 -17.71 -4.15
CA VAL A 194 18.61 -17.50 -3.96
C VAL A 194 18.98 -17.69 -2.47
N GLY A 195 19.94 -18.57 -2.22
CA GLY A 195 20.51 -18.80 -0.89
C GLY A 195 19.56 -19.46 0.12
N ASN A 196 18.48 -20.12 -0.34
CA ASN A 196 17.57 -20.86 0.53
C ASN A 196 16.93 -22.06 -0.20
N ASP A 197 17.62 -23.17 -0.22
CA ASP A 197 17.17 -24.39 -0.90
C ASP A 197 15.95 -25.06 -0.26
N SER A 198 15.63 -24.71 1.02
CA SER A 198 14.48 -25.29 1.72
C SER A 198 13.15 -24.92 1.06
N VAL A 199 13.10 -23.82 0.32
CA VAL A 199 11.91 -23.38 -0.42
C VAL A 199 11.47 -24.38 -1.45
N VAL A 200 12.41 -25.09 -2.13
CA VAL A 200 12.12 -26.09 -3.15
C VAL A 200 11.27 -27.24 -2.61
N THR A 201 11.41 -27.57 -1.33
CA THR A 201 10.60 -28.61 -0.70
C THR A 201 9.12 -28.23 -0.62
N SER A 202 8.83 -26.94 -0.47
CA SER A 202 7.45 -26.42 -0.37
C SER A 202 6.91 -25.99 -1.74
N LEU A 203 7.79 -25.53 -2.63
CA LEU A 203 7.46 -25.01 -3.96
C LEU A 203 8.41 -25.66 -4.99
N PRO A 204 8.11 -26.87 -5.48
CA PRO A 204 9.01 -27.61 -6.37
C PRO A 204 9.18 -26.95 -7.75
N GLU A 205 8.35 -26.00 -8.13
CA GLU A 205 8.41 -25.24 -9.37
C GLU A 205 9.47 -24.14 -9.39
N VAL A 206 10.02 -23.74 -8.24
CA VAL A 206 11.06 -22.69 -8.20
C VAL A 206 12.44 -23.25 -8.56
N VAL A 207 13.31 -22.37 -9.06
CA VAL A 207 14.67 -22.75 -9.48
C VAL A 207 15.68 -22.21 -8.45
N PRO A 208 16.39 -23.07 -7.69
CA PRO A 208 17.34 -22.64 -6.67
C PRO A 208 18.66 -22.15 -7.27
N HIS A 209 19.28 -21.19 -6.58
CA HIS A 209 20.63 -20.68 -6.78
C HIS A 209 21.34 -20.54 -5.43
N ALA A 210 22.63 -20.80 -5.37
CA ALA A 210 23.36 -20.77 -4.10
C ALA A 210 23.58 -19.34 -3.60
N SER A 211 23.80 -18.36 -4.49
CA SER A 211 24.07 -16.97 -4.08
C SER A 211 23.65 -15.93 -5.10
N ALA A 212 23.48 -14.69 -4.67
CA ALA A 212 23.21 -13.55 -5.53
C ALA A 212 24.40 -13.14 -6.41
N GLN A 213 25.60 -13.64 -6.12
CA GLN A 213 26.80 -13.39 -6.93
C GLN A 213 26.83 -14.28 -8.19
N GLU A 214 26.05 -15.34 -8.24
CA GLU A 214 25.92 -16.17 -9.44
C GLU A 214 25.24 -15.41 -10.58
N LYS A 215 25.40 -15.94 -11.80
CA LYS A 215 24.67 -15.44 -12.96
C LYS A 215 23.20 -15.90 -12.89
N VAL A 216 22.39 -15.14 -12.20
CA VAL A 216 20.93 -15.35 -12.11
C VAL A 216 20.25 -14.49 -13.16
N HIS A 217 19.54 -15.10 -14.09
CA HIS A 217 18.72 -14.36 -15.06
C HIS A 217 17.36 -14.04 -14.44
N ALA A 218 17.08 -12.78 -14.26
CA ALA A 218 15.83 -12.26 -13.71
C ALA A 218 15.53 -10.87 -14.30
N GLN A 219 14.28 -10.44 -14.28
CA GLN A 219 13.83 -9.10 -14.61
C GLN A 219 13.58 -8.24 -13.38
N ALA A 220 13.31 -8.86 -12.22
CA ALA A 220 13.21 -8.15 -10.95
C ALA A 220 13.76 -8.99 -9.79
N TRP A 221 14.13 -8.32 -8.70
CA TRP A 221 14.71 -8.91 -7.51
C TRP A 221 13.90 -8.55 -6.27
N VAL A 222 13.82 -9.49 -5.34
CA VAL A 222 13.34 -9.29 -3.97
C VAL A 222 14.48 -9.62 -3.03
N VAL A 223 14.82 -8.74 -2.10
CA VAL A 223 15.90 -8.95 -1.15
C VAL A 223 15.52 -8.49 0.25
N GLY A 224 15.85 -9.30 1.25
CA GLY A 224 15.79 -8.91 2.65
C GLY A 224 14.97 -9.79 3.58
N PRO A 225 13.75 -10.24 3.26
CA PRO A 225 12.92 -10.98 4.21
C PRO A 225 13.67 -12.16 4.82
N GLY A 226 13.92 -12.11 6.13
CA GLY A 226 14.56 -13.18 6.88
C GLY A 226 16.03 -13.51 6.50
N ARG A 227 16.77 -12.56 5.90
CA ARG A 227 18.19 -12.75 5.50
C ARG A 227 19.20 -12.40 6.61
N GLY A 228 18.71 -11.79 7.72
CA GLY A 228 19.56 -11.23 8.75
C GLY A 228 20.16 -9.87 8.36
N THR A 229 20.97 -9.31 9.28
CA THR A 229 21.51 -7.95 9.17
C THR A 229 23.03 -7.91 9.24
N GLY A 230 23.68 -9.06 9.07
CA GLY A 230 25.14 -9.19 9.11
C GLY A 230 25.84 -8.79 7.80
N PRO A 231 27.18 -8.87 7.76
CA PRO A 231 27.97 -8.51 6.59
C PRO A 231 27.62 -9.30 5.31
N GLU A 232 27.17 -10.54 5.46
CA GLU A 232 26.75 -11.39 4.34
C GLU A 232 25.47 -10.84 3.69
N ALA A 233 24.49 -10.39 4.50
CA ALA A 233 23.27 -9.76 4.01
C ALA A 233 23.56 -8.41 3.32
N ALA A 234 24.50 -7.63 3.86
CA ALA A 234 24.96 -6.39 3.22
C ALA A 234 25.64 -6.65 1.86
N ALA A 235 26.51 -7.66 1.79
CA ALA A 235 27.17 -8.07 0.55
C ALA A 235 26.16 -8.61 -0.50
N GLU A 236 25.13 -9.34 -0.05
CA GLU A 236 24.05 -9.82 -0.92
C GLU A 236 23.22 -8.65 -1.47
N LEU A 237 22.81 -7.70 -0.61
CA LEU A 237 22.06 -6.50 -1.02
C LEU A 237 22.87 -5.70 -2.05
N ARG A 238 24.18 -5.49 -1.81
CA ARG A 238 25.08 -4.82 -2.76
C ARG A 238 25.10 -5.54 -4.11
N ALA A 239 25.31 -6.86 -4.11
CA ALA A 239 25.36 -7.66 -5.34
C ALA A 239 24.04 -7.62 -6.13
N VAL A 240 22.89 -7.48 -5.46
CA VAL A 240 21.59 -7.31 -6.10
C VAL A 240 21.45 -5.91 -6.69
N LEU A 241 21.77 -4.86 -5.93
CA LEU A 241 21.67 -3.46 -6.38
C LEU A 241 22.59 -3.17 -7.59
N GLU A 242 23.80 -3.68 -7.59
CA GLU A 242 24.77 -3.52 -8.70
C GLU A 242 24.28 -4.10 -10.03
N ARG A 243 23.18 -4.86 -10.05
CA ARG A 243 22.57 -5.36 -11.29
C ARG A 243 21.74 -4.33 -12.02
N GLY A 244 21.30 -3.25 -11.37
CA GLY A 244 20.49 -2.19 -11.94
C GLY A 244 19.12 -2.65 -12.46
N LEU A 245 18.57 -3.72 -11.89
CA LEU A 245 17.23 -4.26 -12.22
C LEU A 245 16.22 -3.88 -11.15
N PRO A 246 14.92 -3.78 -11.45
CA PRO A 246 13.90 -3.52 -10.45
C PRO A 246 14.10 -4.37 -9.20
N THR A 247 14.23 -3.70 -8.04
CA THR A 247 14.60 -4.36 -6.78
C THR A 247 13.67 -3.95 -5.65
N ILE A 248 13.01 -4.96 -5.05
CA ILE A 248 12.22 -4.80 -3.83
C ILE A 248 13.15 -5.01 -2.64
N ILE A 249 13.20 -4.01 -1.75
CA ILE A 249 14.04 -4.01 -0.54
C ILE A 249 13.13 -3.99 0.68
N ASP A 250 13.11 -5.08 1.44
CA ASP A 250 12.20 -5.25 2.57
C ASP A 250 12.91 -5.78 3.83
N ALA A 251 12.27 -5.63 4.98
CA ALA A 251 12.61 -6.27 6.24
C ALA A 251 14.10 -6.07 6.65
N ASP A 252 14.87 -7.16 6.76
CA ASP A 252 16.27 -7.11 7.20
C ASP A 252 17.14 -6.24 6.30
N ALA A 253 16.88 -6.20 4.98
CA ALA A 253 17.61 -5.32 4.07
C ALA A 253 17.36 -3.83 4.34
N LEU A 254 16.17 -3.43 4.78
CA LEU A 254 15.90 -2.06 5.24
C LEU A 254 16.67 -1.73 6.52
N THR A 255 16.83 -2.71 7.39
CA THR A 255 17.67 -2.57 8.60
C THR A 255 19.15 -2.41 8.22
N VAL A 256 19.65 -3.17 7.26
CA VAL A 256 21.01 -3.02 6.72
C VAL A 256 21.18 -1.63 6.11
N LEU A 257 20.25 -1.14 5.29
CA LEU A 257 20.29 0.22 4.72
C LEU A 257 20.36 1.29 5.81
N SER A 258 19.66 1.11 6.94
CA SER A 258 19.68 2.10 8.02
C SER A 258 21.05 2.22 8.71
N THR A 259 21.95 1.24 8.54
CA THR A 259 23.28 1.22 9.17
C THR A 259 24.44 1.39 8.19
N ASP A 260 24.20 1.28 6.88
CA ASP A 260 25.22 1.33 5.83
C ASP A 260 24.98 2.49 4.86
N GLY A 261 25.86 3.52 4.94
CA GLY A 261 25.77 4.71 4.08
C GLY A 261 26.07 4.42 2.61
N ASP A 262 27.03 3.52 2.36
CA ASP A 262 27.43 3.19 0.98
C ASP A 262 26.32 2.45 0.24
N LEU A 263 25.53 1.64 0.95
CA LEU A 263 24.35 1.00 0.38
C LEU A 263 23.22 2.00 0.10
N ARG A 264 23.07 3.04 0.93
CA ARG A 264 22.11 4.12 0.64
C ARG A 264 22.51 4.93 -0.61
N GLU A 265 23.81 5.16 -0.86
CA GLU A 265 24.27 5.76 -2.11
C GLU A 265 23.96 4.85 -3.31
N LEU A 266 24.19 3.54 -3.20
CA LEU A 266 23.81 2.61 -4.26
C LEU A 266 22.30 2.59 -4.54
N VAL A 267 21.46 2.74 -3.51
CA VAL A 267 20.01 2.89 -3.70
C VAL A 267 19.68 4.18 -4.44
N ARG A 268 20.37 5.29 -4.11
CA ARG A 268 20.15 6.59 -4.77
C ARG A 268 20.51 6.55 -6.27
N ASP A 269 21.53 5.82 -6.61
CA ASP A 269 21.98 5.67 -8.01
C ASP A 269 21.21 4.56 -8.76
N HIS A 270 20.28 3.86 -8.09
CA HIS A 270 19.63 2.69 -8.64
C HIS A 270 18.40 3.08 -9.48
N PRO A 271 18.23 2.56 -10.72
CA PRO A 271 17.16 3.00 -11.63
C PRO A 271 15.74 2.69 -11.14
N CYS A 272 15.56 1.62 -10.35
CA CYS A 272 14.26 1.22 -9.83
C CYS A 272 14.41 0.42 -8.52
N ALA A 273 14.66 1.11 -7.42
CA ALA A 273 14.61 0.55 -6.07
C ALA A 273 13.26 0.88 -5.42
N VAL A 274 12.57 -0.14 -4.91
CA VAL A 274 11.31 -0.01 -4.18
C VAL A 274 11.51 -0.47 -2.76
N LEU A 275 11.47 0.46 -1.82
CA LEU A 275 11.56 0.19 -0.39
C LEU A 275 10.16 -0.03 0.19
N THR A 276 10.01 -1.05 1.05
CA THR A 276 8.69 -1.41 1.60
C THR A 276 8.63 -1.33 3.12
N PRO A 277 8.97 -0.20 3.75
CA PRO A 277 9.02 -0.10 5.20
C PRO A 277 7.63 -0.14 5.85
N HIS A 278 7.50 -0.82 6.98
CA HIS A 278 6.49 -0.53 7.98
C HIS A 278 6.92 0.66 8.85
N ALA A 279 6.03 1.18 9.73
CA ALA A 279 6.29 2.40 10.49
C ALA A 279 7.63 2.40 11.25
N GLY A 280 8.01 1.29 11.92
CA GLY A 280 9.26 1.23 12.66
C GLY A 280 10.52 1.14 11.77
N GLU A 281 10.43 0.50 10.60
CA GLU A 281 11.50 0.47 9.60
C GLU A 281 11.65 1.85 8.96
N PHE A 282 10.53 2.51 8.65
CA PHE A 282 10.50 3.86 8.12
C PHE A 282 11.19 4.85 9.06
N GLU A 283 10.84 4.84 10.36
CA GLU A 283 11.43 5.73 11.36
C GLU A 283 12.96 5.57 11.44
N ARG A 284 13.44 4.31 11.48
CA ARG A 284 14.89 4.03 11.53
C ARG A 284 15.61 4.52 10.28
N LEU A 285 15.07 4.18 9.10
CA LEU A 285 15.67 4.57 7.82
C LEU A 285 15.64 6.08 7.63
N TYR A 286 14.52 6.73 7.99
CA TYR A 286 14.38 8.19 7.94
C TYR A 286 15.43 8.88 8.80
N ALA A 287 15.58 8.44 10.06
CA ALA A 287 16.57 9.02 10.97
C ALA A 287 18.01 8.82 10.46
N ALA A 288 18.31 7.65 9.93
CA ALA A 288 19.65 7.33 9.39
C ALA A 288 19.97 8.08 8.08
N THR A 289 18.98 8.38 7.27
CA THR A 289 19.17 9.06 5.98
C THR A 289 19.25 10.57 6.12
N LEU A 290 18.37 11.15 6.97
CA LEU A 290 18.23 12.59 7.11
C LEU A 290 18.94 13.17 8.35
N ASP A 291 19.62 12.32 9.11
CA ASP A 291 20.33 12.67 10.36
C ASP A 291 19.45 13.47 11.35
N ARG A 292 18.18 13.10 11.43
CA ARG A 292 17.21 13.71 12.33
C ARG A 292 16.10 12.74 12.72
N LYS A 293 15.50 12.97 13.91
CA LYS A 293 14.34 12.18 14.35
C LYS A 293 13.13 12.46 13.47
N LEU A 294 12.32 11.40 13.27
CA LEU A 294 11.04 11.53 12.60
C LEU A 294 10.08 12.39 13.44
N ASP A 295 9.57 13.43 12.82
CA ASP A 295 8.52 14.29 13.36
C ASP A 295 7.32 14.28 12.40
N LEU A 296 6.19 13.79 12.88
CA LEU A 296 4.95 13.67 12.10
C LEU A 296 4.00 14.87 12.27
N SER A 297 4.43 15.95 12.87
CA SER A 297 3.59 17.14 13.08
C SER A 297 3.06 17.76 11.77
N GLU A 298 3.81 17.61 10.67
CA GLU A 298 3.38 18.02 9.32
C GLU A 298 2.74 16.87 8.51
N GLY A 299 2.56 15.71 9.13
CA GLY A 299 1.95 14.53 8.53
C GLY A 299 2.94 13.57 7.90
N LEU A 300 2.54 12.30 7.84
CA LEU A 300 3.36 11.20 7.29
C LEU A 300 3.71 11.42 5.82
N GLY A 301 2.78 11.96 5.03
CA GLY A 301 2.99 12.16 3.59
C GLY A 301 4.16 13.09 3.26
N VAL A 302 4.37 14.14 4.06
CA VAL A 302 5.54 15.02 3.90
C VAL A 302 6.83 14.25 4.13
N ARG A 303 6.88 13.44 5.20
CA ARG A 303 8.07 12.66 5.56
C ARG A 303 8.36 11.52 4.59
N LEU A 304 7.32 10.93 3.99
CA LEU A 304 7.49 9.93 2.92
C LEU A 304 8.17 10.55 1.69
N ARG A 305 7.72 11.72 1.26
CA ARG A 305 8.37 12.44 0.14
C ARG A 305 9.81 12.82 0.46
N GLU A 306 10.08 13.38 1.64
CA GLU A 306 11.43 13.73 2.06
C GLU A 306 12.40 12.53 1.99
N LEU A 307 11.98 11.36 2.47
CA LEU A 307 12.81 10.16 2.42
C LEU A 307 12.97 9.65 0.99
N SER A 308 11.89 9.65 0.20
CA SER A 308 11.92 9.26 -1.22
C SER A 308 12.84 10.15 -2.04
N ASP A 309 12.74 11.46 -1.88
CA ASP A 309 13.61 12.44 -2.56
C ASP A 309 15.07 12.30 -2.10
N ALA A 310 15.32 12.04 -0.81
CA ALA A 310 16.67 11.89 -0.27
C ALA A 310 17.39 10.62 -0.74
N LEU A 311 16.64 9.55 -0.98
CA LEU A 311 17.18 8.26 -1.47
C LEU A 311 16.99 8.05 -2.97
N ASP A 312 16.34 8.97 -3.66
CA ASP A 312 15.96 8.88 -5.07
C ASP A 312 15.30 7.54 -5.44
N CYS A 313 14.33 7.08 -4.63
CA CYS A 313 13.75 5.76 -4.74
C CYS A 313 12.22 5.75 -4.51
N PHE A 314 11.59 4.67 -4.95
CA PHE A 314 10.19 4.39 -4.66
C PHE A 314 10.02 3.92 -3.22
N ILE A 315 8.96 4.39 -2.55
CA ILE A 315 8.62 3.92 -1.20
C ILE A 315 7.17 3.46 -1.18
N LEU A 316 6.95 2.21 -0.78
CA LEU A 316 5.68 1.68 -0.36
C LEU A 316 5.68 1.61 1.18
N HIS A 317 5.01 2.53 1.84
CA HIS A 317 4.83 2.49 3.28
C HIS A 317 3.67 1.56 3.66
N LYS A 318 4.01 0.50 4.40
CA LYS A 318 3.04 -0.51 4.84
C LYS A 318 2.22 0.00 6.03
N GLY A 319 0.88 -0.13 5.95
CA GLY A 319 -0.04 0.24 7.01
C GLY A 319 -1.48 -0.12 6.65
N ARG A 320 -2.43 0.26 7.52
CA ARG A 320 -3.86 0.16 7.20
C ARG A 320 -4.19 0.89 5.89
N ILE A 321 -3.58 2.05 5.71
CA ILE A 321 -3.49 2.71 4.42
C ILE A 321 -2.08 2.45 3.90
N THR A 322 -1.99 1.76 2.78
CA THR A 322 -0.74 1.63 2.03
C THR A 322 -0.50 2.91 1.25
N MET A 323 0.68 3.49 1.37
CA MET A 323 1.04 4.72 0.65
C MET A 323 2.24 4.46 -0.25
N VAL A 324 2.16 4.96 -1.49
CA VAL A 324 3.24 4.83 -2.47
C VAL A 324 3.62 6.21 -2.98
N THR A 325 4.92 6.47 -3.09
CA THR A 325 5.47 7.69 -3.69
C THR A 325 6.80 7.40 -4.36
N ALA A 326 7.25 8.33 -5.20
CA ALA A 326 8.57 8.35 -5.81
C ALA A 326 9.10 9.79 -5.84
N PRO A 327 10.39 10.02 -6.13
CA PRO A 327 10.99 11.36 -6.19
C PRO A 327 10.21 12.29 -7.11
N GLY A 328 9.88 13.47 -6.60
CA GLY A 328 9.09 14.47 -7.33
C GLY A 328 7.65 14.06 -7.66
N GLN A 329 7.19 12.89 -7.23
CA GLN A 329 5.85 12.39 -7.51
C GLN A 329 4.86 12.72 -6.39
N LYS A 330 3.58 12.64 -6.71
CA LYS A 330 2.48 12.73 -5.76
C LYS A 330 2.40 11.46 -4.90
N ILE A 331 1.66 11.53 -3.80
CA ILE A 331 1.42 10.37 -2.95
C ILE A 331 0.13 9.70 -3.37
N TYR A 332 0.19 8.39 -3.48
CA TYR A 332 -0.96 7.53 -3.74
C TYR A 332 -1.25 6.74 -2.48
N GLY A 333 -2.47 6.86 -1.96
CA GLY A 333 -2.93 6.13 -0.79
C GLY A 333 -4.01 5.12 -1.15
N MET A 334 -3.93 3.93 -0.58
CA MET A 334 -4.91 2.86 -0.76
C MET A 334 -5.32 2.31 0.60
N ASN A 335 -6.63 2.38 0.90
CA ASN A 335 -7.19 1.80 2.12
C ASN A 335 -7.78 0.42 1.82
N ALA A 336 -7.24 -0.61 2.43
CA ALA A 336 -7.74 -1.99 2.32
C ALA A 336 -9.20 -2.17 2.80
N GLY A 337 -9.74 -1.24 3.56
CA GLY A 337 -11.05 -1.42 4.23
C GLY A 337 -11.04 -2.43 5.39
N HIS A 338 -9.98 -3.22 5.53
CA HIS A 338 -9.82 -4.27 6.55
C HIS A 338 -8.37 -4.39 7.02
N SER A 339 -8.11 -5.22 8.02
CA SER A 339 -6.77 -5.47 8.57
C SER A 339 -6.39 -6.97 8.55
N TYR A 340 -6.95 -7.76 7.64
CA TYR A 340 -6.68 -9.21 7.58
C TYR A 340 -5.21 -9.50 7.25
N ALA A 341 -4.54 -8.63 6.50
CA ALA A 341 -3.11 -8.73 6.24
C ALA A 341 -2.20 -8.36 7.45
N ALA A 342 -2.76 -7.94 8.59
CA ALA A 342 -1.98 -7.65 9.80
C ALA A 342 -1.58 -8.94 10.53
N THR A 343 -0.89 -9.84 9.85
CA THR A 343 -0.41 -11.13 10.36
C THR A 343 1.06 -11.32 10.02
N ALA A 344 1.77 -12.10 10.83
CA ALA A 344 3.20 -12.36 10.64
C ALA A 344 3.46 -13.04 9.28
N GLY A 345 4.46 -12.58 8.55
CA GLY A 345 4.83 -13.08 7.23
C GLY A 345 4.03 -12.50 6.05
N SER A 346 2.99 -11.71 6.31
CA SER A 346 2.19 -11.06 5.26
C SER A 346 3.04 -10.08 4.43
N GLY A 347 3.99 -9.37 5.06
CA GLY A 347 4.96 -8.52 4.36
C GLY A 347 5.85 -9.31 3.40
N ASP A 348 6.28 -10.52 3.79
CA ASP A 348 7.09 -11.39 2.94
C ASP A 348 6.32 -11.79 1.67
N VAL A 349 5.03 -12.13 1.81
CA VAL A 349 4.14 -12.42 0.67
C VAL A 349 4.01 -11.20 -0.24
N LEU A 350 3.78 -10.01 0.33
CA LEU A 350 3.70 -8.75 -0.44
C LEU A 350 4.99 -8.51 -1.22
N SER A 351 6.16 -8.72 -0.62
CA SER A 351 7.45 -8.55 -1.30
C SER A 351 7.59 -9.47 -2.51
N GLY A 352 7.13 -10.72 -2.39
CA GLY A 352 7.09 -11.66 -3.51
C GLY A 352 6.15 -11.21 -4.63
N ILE A 353 4.95 -10.76 -4.28
CA ILE A 353 3.97 -10.22 -5.24
C ILE A 353 4.57 -9.01 -5.98
N LEU A 354 5.14 -8.05 -5.26
CA LEU A 354 5.80 -6.87 -5.83
C LEU A 354 6.91 -7.24 -6.82
N GLY A 355 7.77 -8.19 -6.46
CA GLY A 355 8.82 -8.66 -7.35
C GLY A 355 8.26 -9.27 -8.64
N ALA A 356 7.19 -10.06 -8.53
CA ALA A 356 6.58 -10.72 -9.67
C ALA A 356 5.85 -9.75 -10.61
N THR A 357 5.17 -8.74 -10.07
CA THR A 357 4.48 -7.73 -10.87
C THR A 357 5.48 -6.80 -11.57
N LEU A 358 6.50 -6.32 -10.85
CA LEU A 358 7.55 -5.49 -11.46
C LEU A 358 8.40 -6.24 -12.50
N ALA A 359 8.56 -7.55 -12.38
CA ALA A 359 9.25 -8.35 -13.39
C ALA A 359 8.52 -8.40 -14.74
N GLN A 360 7.24 -8.08 -14.77
CA GLN A 360 6.41 -8.04 -15.99
C GLN A 360 6.49 -6.69 -16.72
N LEU A 361 6.94 -5.64 -16.04
CA LEU A 361 7.15 -4.34 -16.65
C LEU A 361 8.42 -4.32 -17.51
N ASP A 362 8.37 -3.61 -18.62
CA ASP A 362 9.59 -3.15 -19.25
C ASP A 362 10.11 -1.92 -18.50
N ALA A 363 10.96 -2.18 -17.50
CA ALA A 363 11.46 -1.15 -16.62
C ALA A 363 12.33 -0.08 -17.33
N ALA A 364 12.78 -0.35 -18.54
CA ALA A 364 13.54 0.61 -19.35
C ALA A 364 12.62 1.64 -20.04
N GLU A 365 11.35 1.29 -20.25
CA GLU A 365 10.35 2.13 -20.90
C GLU A 365 9.30 2.69 -19.92
N ALA A 366 9.18 2.08 -18.71
CA ALA A 366 8.21 2.49 -17.72
C ALA A 366 8.63 3.82 -17.05
N ASP A 367 7.73 4.78 -17.05
CA ASP A 367 7.91 6.00 -16.25
C ASP A 367 7.60 5.77 -14.75
N ALA A 368 7.88 6.76 -13.93
CA ALA A 368 7.67 6.67 -12.48
C ALA A 368 6.21 6.42 -12.11
N GLU A 369 5.26 6.96 -12.86
CA GLU A 369 3.82 6.76 -12.61
C GLU A 369 3.41 5.32 -12.90
N ALA A 370 3.89 4.73 -14.00
CA ALA A 370 3.65 3.32 -14.33
C ALA A 370 4.19 2.38 -13.24
N ILE A 371 5.39 2.65 -12.71
CA ILE A 371 5.96 1.87 -11.60
C ILE A 371 5.13 2.03 -10.32
N ILE A 372 4.72 3.26 -9.96
CA ILE A 372 3.84 3.51 -8.81
C ILE A 372 2.54 2.73 -8.95
N MET A 373 1.92 2.76 -10.14
CA MET A 373 0.66 2.05 -10.39
C MET A 373 0.84 0.54 -10.22
N GLU A 374 1.93 -0.03 -10.70
CA GLU A 374 2.19 -1.47 -10.56
C GLU A 374 2.47 -1.86 -9.10
N VAL A 375 3.17 -1.02 -8.35
CA VAL A 375 3.37 -1.19 -6.90
C VAL A 375 2.03 -1.15 -6.15
N LEU A 376 1.11 -0.27 -6.53
CA LEU A 376 -0.25 -0.21 -5.98
C LEU A 376 -1.07 -1.44 -6.34
N HIS A 377 -0.98 -1.92 -7.59
CA HIS A 377 -1.65 -3.15 -8.02
C HIS A 377 -1.19 -4.36 -7.21
N ALA A 378 0.11 -4.49 -6.99
CA ALA A 378 0.67 -5.54 -6.13
C ALA A 378 0.10 -5.48 -4.70
N ALA A 379 0.02 -4.28 -4.13
CA ALA A 379 -0.56 -4.08 -2.81
C ALA A 379 -2.06 -4.40 -2.79
N ALA A 380 -2.81 -4.04 -3.84
CA ALA A 380 -4.23 -4.37 -3.98
C ALA A 380 -4.45 -5.89 -4.08
N ILE A 381 -3.65 -6.60 -4.90
CA ILE A 381 -3.67 -8.07 -4.98
C ILE A 381 -3.45 -8.69 -3.61
N HIS A 382 -2.44 -8.22 -2.87
CA HIS A 382 -2.13 -8.72 -1.53
C HIS A 382 -3.27 -8.50 -0.53
N GLN A 383 -3.84 -7.28 -0.49
CA GLN A 383 -4.94 -6.95 0.40
C GLN A 383 -6.19 -7.78 0.07
N HIS A 384 -6.47 -7.93 -1.22
CA HIS A 384 -7.60 -8.71 -1.69
C HIS A 384 -7.46 -10.20 -1.39
N ALA A 385 -6.26 -10.77 -1.59
CA ALA A 385 -5.95 -12.14 -1.20
C ALA A 385 -6.18 -12.37 0.29
N ALA A 386 -5.77 -11.42 1.13
CA ALA A 386 -6.02 -11.49 2.58
C ALA A 386 -7.52 -11.46 2.92
N ALA A 387 -8.33 -10.66 2.21
CA ALA A 387 -9.78 -10.65 2.40
C ALA A 387 -10.43 -11.98 1.98
N ILE A 388 -9.99 -12.57 0.87
CA ILE A 388 -10.45 -13.89 0.42
C ILE A 388 -10.06 -14.98 1.44
N ALA A 389 -8.81 -14.98 1.91
CA ALA A 389 -8.32 -15.93 2.89
C ALA A 389 -9.08 -15.84 4.24
N ALA A 390 -9.52 -14.64 4.61
CA ALA A 390 -10.31 -14.42 5.81
C ALA A 390 -11.80 -14.81 5.65
N HIS A 391 -12.26 -15.04 4.42
CA HIS A 391 -13.69 -15.36 4.17
C HIS A 391 -14.01 -16.78 4.59
N THR A 392 -15.07 -16.93 5.38
CA THR A 392 -15.62 -18.22 5.83
C THR A 392 -17.11 -18.30 5.48
N PRO A 393 -17.73 -19.49 5.49
CA PRO A 393 -19.17 -19.62 5.25
C PRO A 393 -20.06 -18.80 6.19
N ASP A 394 -19.57 -18.50 7.41
CA ASP A 394 -20.30 -17.75 8.44
C ASP A 394 -19.89 -16.27 8.50
N GLY A 395 -19.08 -15.77 7.54
CA GLY A 395 -18.59 -14.41 7.50
C GLY A 395 -17.07 -14.33 7.43
N PHE A 396 -16.45 -13.38 8.13
CA PHE A 396 -14.99 -13.21 8.13
C PHE A 396 -14.38 -13.77 9.41
N GLY A 397 -13.25 -14.46 9.26
CA GLY A 397 -12.44 -15.02 10.34
C GLY A 397 -11.00 -14.50 10.32
N LEU A 398 -10.15 -15.14 11.10
CA LEU A 398 -8.71 -14.90 11.07
C LEU A 398 -8.08 -15.64 9.89
N CYS A 399 -7.05 -15.06 9.30
CA CYS A 399 -6.24 -15.73 8.28
C CYS A 399 -4.75 -15.70 8.65
N SER A 400 -3.97 -16.54 8.02
CA SER A 400 -2.51 -16.55 8.10
C SER A 400 -1.90 -16.18 6.74
N ALA A 401 -0.64 -15.76 6.74
CA ALA A 401 0.08 -15.39 5.51
C ALA A 401 0.26 -16.55 4.52
N SER A 402 0.10 -17.80 4.95
CA SER A 402 0.25 -19.00 4.12
C SER A 402 -1.04 -19.45 3.42
N GLN A 403 -2.18 -18.83 3.73
CA GLN A 403 -3.48 -19.09 3.09
C GLN A 403 -3.66 -18.26 1.83
#